data_083e92b1e0171dc76d42ab93990ba698
#
_entry.id   083e92b1e0171dc76d42ab93990ba698
#
_cell.length_a   1.000
_cell.length_b   1.000
_cell.length_c   1.000
_cell.angle_alpha   90.00
_cell.angle_beta   90.00
_cell.angle_gamma   90.00
#
_symmetry.space_group_name_H-M   'P 1'
#
loop_
_entity.id
_entity.type
_entity.pdbx_description
1 polymer ?
#
loop_
_entity_poly.entity_id
_entity_poly.type
_entity_poly.pdbx_seq_one_letter_code
_entity_poly.pdbx_strand_id
1 'polypeptide(L)'
;MRLLRHRRLALQAAAILGLASAAAAHASGLPALSAKAVQHWTAVAACETGGGGPPKWDWGSKHRPGEGTLFEGGVGFSAYMWKVWAGKLGIVSRYPHAYDAPPLVQMQVAEYGYRIDHAAWGCKG
;
A
#
# COMPACT_ATOMS: atom_id res chain seq x y z
N MET A 1 26.53 -61.15 24.96
CA MET A 1 26.95 -59.89 24.34
C MET A 1 26.11 -59.56 23.15
N ARG A 2 25.16 -58.65 23.24
CA ARG A 2 24.41 -58.17 22.09
C ARG A 2 24.46 -56.65 22.11
N LEU A 3 25.16 -56.09 21.15
CA LEU A 3 25.28 -54.67 20.91
C LEU A 3 24.00 -54.13 20.26
N LEU A 4 23.29 -53.31 20.98
CA LEU A 4 22.13 -52.53 20.49
C LEU A 4 22.64 -51.31 19.71
N ARG A 5 22.50 -51.34 18.41
CA ARG A 5 22.73 -50.21 17.53
C ARG A 5 21.50 -49.28 17.60
N HIS A 6 21.65 -48.17 18.30
CA HIS A 6 20.68 -47.08 18.21
C HIS A 6 20.88 -46.33 16.91
N ARG A 7 19.98 -46.52 16.00
CA ARG A 7 19.84 -45.68 14.81
C ARG A 7 19.27 -44.33 15.25
N ARG A 8 20.08 -43.31 15.09
CA ARG A 8 19.65 -41.93 15.20
C ARG A 8 18.76 -41.61 14.01
N LEU A 9 17.46 -41.45 14.24
CA LEU A 9 16.55 -40.80 13.32
C LEU A 9 16.81 -39.30 13.42
N ALA A 10 17.50 -38.75 12.43
CA ALA A 10 17.60 -37.31 12.26
C ALA A 10 16.25 -36.78 11.76
N LEU A 11 15.56 -36.02 12.60
CA LEU A 11 14.43 -35.24 12.18
C LEU A 11 14.93 -34.12 11.24
N GLN A 12 14.62 -34.26 10.00
CA GLN A 12 14.64 -33.12 9.09
C GLN A 12 13.31 -32.38 9.23
N ALA A 13 13.25 -31.46 10.16
CA ALA A 13 12.23 -30.40 10.17
C ALA A 13 12.82 -29.20 9.44
N ALA A 14 12.76 -29.25 8.13
CA ALA A 14 13.19 -28.12 7.30
C ALA A 14 11.98 -27.36 6.79
N ALA A 15 11.87 -26.12 7.25
CA ALA A 15 11.63 -24.94 6.43
C ALA A 15 10.46 -25.01 5.43
N ILE A 16 9.24 -24.76 5.91
CA ILE A 16 8.13 -24.30 5.09
C ILE A 16 7.54 -23.02 5.72
N LEU A 17 8.35 -22.02 5.96
CA LEU A 17 7.90 -20.75 6.52
C LEU A 17 8.20 -19.53 5.63
N GLY A 18 8.73 -19.74 4.43
CA GLY A 18 9.14 -18.63 3.56
C GLY A 18 8.20 -18.27 2.40
N LEU A 19 7.21 -19.10 2.07
CA LEU A 19 6.41 -18.93 0.84
C LEU A 19 5.01 -18.33 1.03
N ALA A 20 4.51 -18.22 2.25
CA ALA A 20 3.16 -17.72 2.50
C ALA A 20 3.04 -16.19 2.37
N SER A 21 4.12 -15.42 2.57
CA SER A 21 4.07 -13.95 2.55
C SER A 21 4.01 -13.35 1.12
N ALA A 22 4.60 -14.01 0.13
CA ALA A 22 4.57 -13.52 -1.25
C ALA A 22 3.23 -13.79 -1.95
N ALA A 23 2.56 -14.91 -1.63
CA ALA A 23 1.25 -15.26 -2.20
C ALA A 23 0.12 -14.34 -1.68
N ALA A 24 0.17 -13.87 -0.43
CA ALA A 24 -0.82 -12.95 0.14
C ALA A 24 -0.78 -11.55 -0.51
N ALA A 25 0.38 -11.06 -0.97
CA ALA A 25 0.53 -9.79 -1.66
C ALA A 25 -0.09 -9.80 -3.08
N HIS A 26 -0.11 -10.94 -3.76
CA HIS A 26 -0.72 -11.10 -5.09
C HIS A 26 -2.24 -11.31 -5.06
N ALA A 27 -2.82 -11.71 -3.92
CA ALA A 27 -4.26 -11.95 -3.78
C ALA A 27 -5.11 -10.67 -3.64
N SER A 28 -4.47 -9.51 -3.44
CA SER A 28 -5.17 -8.24 -3.16
C SER A 28 -5.58 -7.46 -4.41
N GLY A 29 -5.20 -7.88 -5.63
CA GLY A 29 -5.46 -7.12 -6.86
C GLY A 29 -4.74 -5.77 -6.95
N LEU A 30 -3.97 -5.40 -5.94
CA LEU A 30 -3.19 -4.17 -5.91
C LEU A 30 -2.01 -4.26 -6.89
N PRO A 31 -1.76 -3.21 -7.69
CA PRO A 31 -0.62 -3.19 -8.59
C PRO A 31 0.70 -3.20 -7.83
N ALA A 32 1.68 -3.99 -8.30
CA ALA A 32 3.04 -3.88 -7.82
C ALA A 32 3.63 -2.53 -8.23
N LEU A 33 4.35 -1.88 -7.33
CA LEU A 33 5.02 -0.61 -7.60
C LEU A 33 6.49 -0.84 -7.95
N SER A 34 6.94 -0.21 -9.03
CA SER A 34 8.38 -0.06 -9.29
C SER A 34 9.00 0.94 -8.30
N ALA A 35 10.31 0.88 -8.12
CA ALA A 35 11.02 1.87 -7.31
C ALA A 35 10.78 3.31 -7.80
N LYS A 36 10.70 3.50 -9.12
CA LYS A 36 10.38 4.80 -9.73
C LYS A 36 8.97 5.26 -9.37
N ALA A 37 7.97 4.36 -9.37
CA ALA A 37 6.61 4.70 -8.96
C ALA A 37 6.53 5.06 -7.48
N VAL A 38 7.23 4.33 -6.62
CA VAL A 38 7.33 4.68 -5.18
C VAL A 38 7.95 6.06 -5.00
N GLN A 39 9.04 6.37 -5.71
CA GLN A 39 9.68 7.69 -5.65
C GLN A 39 8.73 8.79 -6.12
N HIS A 40 8.01 8.57 -7.22
CA HIS A 40 7.04 9.52 -7.76
C HIS A 40 5.93 9.82 -6.75
N TRP A 41 5.25 8.80 -6.24
CA TRP A 41 4.15 8.99 -5.30
C TRP A 41 4.59 9.53 -3.95
N THR A 42 5.80 9.22 -3.54
CA THR A 42 6.44 9.82 -2.36
C THR A 42 6.62 11.33 -2.54
N ALA A 43 7.06 11.75 -3.72
CA ALA A 43 7.21 13.18 -4.03
C ALA A 43 5.86 13.89 -4.13
N VAL A 44 4.84 13.24 -4.71
CA VAL A 44 3.47 13.76 -4.72
C VAL A 44 2.96 13.96 -3.30
N ALA A 45 3.11 12.97 -2.43
CA ALA A 45 2.68 13.07 -1.03
C ALA A 45 3.40 14.18 -0.28
N ALA A 46 4.69 14.35 -0.51
CA ALA A 46 5.47 15.44 0.08
C ALA A 46 4.92 16.83 -0.31
N CYS A 47 4.50 16.97 -1.56
CA CYS A 47 3.91 18.20 -2.06
C CYS A 47 2.49 18.42 -1.52
N GLU A 48 1.63 17.39 -1.56
CA GLU A 48 0.22 17.50 -1.17
C GLU A 48 0.02 17.71 0.32
N THR A 49 0.79 17.04 1.17
CA THR A 49 0.53 17.03 2.62
C THR A 49 1.68 17.54 3.48
N GLY A 50 2.85 17.73 2.96
CA GLY A 50 3.95 18.05 3.84
C GLY A 50 5.00 19.01 3.35
N GLY A 51 5.06 19.30 2.09
CA GLY A 51 6.00 20.29 1.56
C GLY A 51 7.42 20.12 2.08
N GLY A 52 8.04 18.95 1.98
CA GLY A 52 9.42 18.83 2.41
C GLY A 52 9.88 17.49 2.97
N GLY A 53 9.18 16.45 2.67
CA GLY A 53 9.60 15.08 3.01
C GLY A 53 9.35 14.63 4.45
N PRO A 54 9.72 13.38 4.79
CA PRO A 54 9.52 12.85 6.12
C PRO A 54 10.28 13.70 7.16
N PRO A 55 9.75 13.88 8.37
CA PRO A 55 8.51 13.32 8.91
C PRO A 55 7.25 14.18 8.67
N LYS A 56 7.30 15.13 7.78
CA LYS A 56 6.22 16.10 7.56
C LYS A 56 5.04 15.55 6.76
N TRP A 57 5.18 14.39 6.14
CA TRP A 57 4.10 13.78 5.40
C TRP A 57 3.03 13.23 6.33
N ASP A 58 1.81 13.60 6.07
CA ASP A 58 0.69 13.09 6.83
C ASP A 58 -0.13 12.11 5.98
N TRP A 59 0.24 10.84 6.07
CA TRP A 59 -0.49 9.75 5.43
C TRP A 59 -1.88 9.53 6.04
N GLY A 60 -2.11 10.00 7.25
CA GLY A 60 -3.40 10.02 7.92
C GLY A 60 -4.21 11.29 7.66
N SER A 61 -3.79 12.15 6.75
CA SER A 61 -4.40 13.44 6.50
C SER A 61 -5.88 13.35 6.17
N LYS A 62 -6.64 14.28 6.76
CA LYS A 62 -8.05 14.56 6.49
C LYS A 62 -8.16 16.05 6.31
N HIS A 63 -8.25 16.50 5.08
CA HIS A 63 -8.28 17.94 4.80
C HIS A 63 -9.50 18.31 3.96
N ARG A 64 -10.24 19.30 4.42
CA ARG A 64 -11.37 19.86 3.70
C ARG A 64 -11.18 21.37 3.59
N PRO A 65 -10.77 21.87 2.41
CA PRO A 65 -10.69 23.31 2.20
C PRO A 65 -12.07 23.94 2.21
N GLY A 66 -12.35 24.78 3.21
CA GLY A 66 -13.67 25.36 3.39
C GLY A 66 -14.77 24.31 3.55
N GLU A 67 -15.87 24.49 2.83
CA GLU A 67 -16.98 23.50 2.74
C GLU A 67 -16.84 22.51 1.56
N GLY A 68 -15.65 22.46 0.96
CA GLY A 68 -15.38 21.69 -0.24
C GLY A 68 -15.21 20.19 -0.02
N THR A 69 -14.62 19.55 -1.01
CA THR A 69 -14.34 18.11 -1.02
C THR A 69 -13.37 17.73 0.11
N LEU A 70 -13.67 16.64 0.80
CA LEU A 70 -12.73 16.04 1.74
C LEU A 70 -11.59 15.38 0.96
N PHE A 71 -10.38 15.81 1.23
CA PHE A 71 -9.16 15.16 0.75
C PHE A 71 -8.57 14.28 1.84
N GLU A 72 -8.14 13.08 1.47
CA GLU A 72 -7.74 12.01 2.37
C GLU A 72 -6.37 11.45 2.00
N GLY A 73 -5.60 11.09 3.02
CA GLY A 73 -4.32 10.42 2.87
C GLY A 73 -3.18 11.31 2.39
N GLY A 74 -2.00 10.73 2.32
CA GLY A 74 -0.77 11.45 1.99
C GLY A 74 -0.73 12.04 0.60
N VAL A 75 -1.31 11.36 -0.38
CA VAL A 75 -1.36 11.82 -1.77
C VAL A 75 -2.60 12.66 -2.09
N GLY A 76 -3.47 12.92 -1.11
CA GLY A 76 -4.60 13.84 -1.27
C GLY A 76 -5.71 13.31 -2.19
N PHE A 77 -6.23 12.12 -1.94
CA PHE A 77 -7.41 11.61 -2.65
C PHE A 77 -8.64 12.43 -2.30
N SER A 78 -9.50 12.73 -3.28
CA SER A 78 -10.87 13.03 -2.90
C SER A 78 -11.54 11.77 -2.32
N ALA A 79 -12.41 11.92 -1.32
CA ALA A 79 -13.13 10.80 -0.71
C ALA A 79 -13.90 9.98 -1.75
N TYR A 80 -14.43 10.63 -2.78
CA TYR A 80 -15.11 9.96 -3.90
C TYR A 80 -14.14 9.09 -4.71
N MET A 81 -13.00 9.63 -5.12
CA MET A 81 -12.03 8.88 -5.94
C MET A 81 -11.43 7.71 -5.19
N TRP A 82 -11.18 7.87 -3.89
CA TRP A 82 -10.76 6.74 -3.06
C TRP A 82 -11.78 5.60 -3.13
N LYS A 83 -13.06 5.87 -2.91
CA LYS A 83 -14.13 4.86 -2.98
C LYS A 83 -14.18 4.17 -4.33
N VAL A 84 -14.05 4.93 -5.41
CA VAL A 84 -14.07 4.38 -6.79
C VAL A 84 -12.89 3.43 -7.01
N TRP A 85 -11.67 3.89 -6.78
CA TRP A 85 -10.48 3.09 -7.10
C TRP A 85 -10.22 1.97 -6.10
N ALA A 86 -10.36 2.22 -4.81
CA ALA A 86 -10.27 1.19 -3.79
C ALA A 86 -11.39 0.14 -3.93
N GLY A 87 -12.58 0.56 -4.38
CA GLY A 87 -13.67 -0.34 -4.72
C GLY A 87 -13.33 -1.25 -5.90
N LYS A 88 -12.81 -0.70 -6.99
CA LYS A 88 -12.34 -1.48 -8.16
C LYS A 88 -11.22 -2.45 -7.79
N LEU A 89 -10.37 -2.10 -6.85
CA LEU A 89 -9.29 -2.95 -6.34
C LEU A 89 -9.73 -3.92 -5.23
N GLY A 90 -10.99 -3.88 -4.81
CA GLY A 90 -11.54 -4.79 -3.81
C GLY A 90 -11.06 -4.55 -2.38
N ILE A 91 -10.55 -3.37 -2.05
CA ILE A 91 -9.96 -3.06 -0.75
C ILE A 91 -10.75 -2.06 0.09
N VAL A 92 -11.82 -1.49 -0.44
CA VAL A 92 -12.60 -0.44 0.25
C VAL A 92 -13.23 -0.92 1.55
N SER A 93 -13.57 -2.20 1.66
CA SER A 93 -14.10 -2.77 2.91
C SER A 93 -13.02 -2.83 4.02
N ARG A 94 -11.77 -3.03 3.64
CA ARG A 94 -10.64 -3.04 4.57
C ARG A 94 -10.16 -1.64 4.91
N TYR A 95 -10.18 -0.76 3.92
CA TYR A 95 -9.75 0.63 4.04
C TYR A 95 -10.84 1.56 3.48
N PRO A 96 -11.88 1.88 4.29
CA PRO A 96 -12.99 2.74 3.83
C PRO A 96 -12.55 4.13 3.40
N HIS A 97 -11.44 4.60 3.96
CA HIS A 97 -10.86 5.91 3.68
C HIS A 97 -9.37 5.78 3.36
N ALA A 98 -8.84 6.68 2.56
CA ALA A 98 -7.42 6.68 2.23
C ALA A 98 -6.52 6.79 3.47
N TYR A 99 -6.93 7.59 4.44
CA TYR A 99 -6.18 7.76 5.68
C TYR A 99 -6.13 6.51 6.58
N ASP A 100 -6.99 5.51 6.35
CA ASP A 100 -6.96 4.22 7.04
C ASP A 100 -5.95 3.25 6.43
N ALA A 101 -5.52 3.51 5.20
CA ALA A 101 -4.62 2.64 4.47
C ALA A 101 -3.14 2.96 4.74
N PRO A 102 -2.26 1.94 4.80
CA PRO A 102 -0.83 2.17 4.87
C PRO A 102 -0.31 2.97 3.67
N PRO A 103 0.82 3.69 3.80
CA PRO A 103 1.38 4.49 2.71
C PRO A 103 1.55 3.74 1.40
N LEU A 104 2.05 2.51 1.45
CA LEU A 104 2.23 1.68 0.25
C LEU A 104 0.91 1.39 -0.46
N VAL A 105 -0.15 1.09 0.28
CA VAL A 105 -1.50 0.85 -0.28
C VAL A 105 -2.06 2.11 -0.91
N GLN A 106 -1.88 3.27 -0.28
CA GLN A 106 -2.28 4.56 -0.87
C GLN A 106 -1.56 4.81 -2.20
N MET A 107 -0.25 4.58 -2.27
CA MET A 107 0.52 4.70 -3.51
C MET A 107 0.05 3.72 -4.59
N GLN A 108 -0.30 2.49 -4.23
CA GLN A 108 -0.82 1.48 -5.15
C GLN A 108 -2.18 1.88 -5.74
N VAL A 109 -3.06 2.44 -4.93
CA VAL A 109 -4.35 2.98 -5.41
C VAL A 109 -4.14 4.20 -6.30
N ALA A 110 -3.21 5.09 -5.96
CA ALA A 110 -2.86 6.25 -6.78
C ALA A 110 -2.29 5.82 -8.15
N GLU A 111 -1.38 4.86 -8.16
CA GLU A 111 -0.82 4.30 -9.40
C GLU A 111 -1.90 3.67 -10.28
N TYR A 112 -2.86 2.96 -9.68
CA TYR A 112 -4.00 2.42 -10.39
C TYR A 112 -4.82 3.54 -11.05
N GLY A 113 -5.21 4.55 -10.29
CA GLY A 113 -5.99 5.68 -10.82
C GLY A 113 -5.25 6.43 -11.93
N TYR A 114 -3.93 6.60 -11.78
CA TYR A 114 -3.10 7.22 -12.81
C TYR A 114 -3.06 6.41 -14.11
N ARG A 115 -2.89 5.09 -14.01
CA ARG A 115 -2.77 4.22 -15.20
C ARG A 115 -4.10 3.97 -15.91
N ILE A 116 -5.19 3.80 -15.15
CA ILE A 116 -6.47 3.36 -15.71
C ILE A 116 -7.38 4.55 -16.04
N ASP A 117 -7.47 5.52 -15.15
CA ASP A 117 -8.36 6.66 -15.31
C ASP A 117 -7.62 7.94 -15.72
N HIS A 118 -6.30 7.85 -15.97
CA HIS A 118 -5.45 9.01 -16.32
C HIS A 118 -5.61 10.17 -15.32
N ALA A 119 -5.80 9.82 -14.04
CA ALA A 119 -5.98 10.80 -12.98
C ALA A 119 -4.78 11.73 -12.88
N ALA A 120 -5.03 13.01 -12.67
CA ALA A 120 -4.02 14.02 -12.48
C ALA A 120 -4.06 14.51 -11.02
N TRP A 121 -2.89 14.75 -10.46
CA TRP A 121 -2.70 15.45 -9.20
C TRP A 121 -2.20 16.86 -9.45
N GLY A 122 -2.53 17.79 -8.53
CA GLY A 122 -2.00 19.14 -8.57
C GLY A 122 -0.49 19.18 -8.40
N CYS A 123 0.00 18.32 -7.51
CA CYS A 123 1.43 18.09 -7.31
C CYS A 123 1.96 17.07 -8.30
N LYS A 124 3.07 17.42 -8.93
CA LYS A 124 3.81 16.52 -9.84
C LYS A 124 5.03 16.00 -9.11
N GLY A 125 5.19 14.68 -9.09
CA GLY A 125 6.37 14.03 -8.52
C GLY A 125 7.60 14.09 -9.41
#